data_598f2d92dc267327c374433d76ac8755
#
_entry.id   598f2d92dc267327c374433d76ac8755
#
_cell.length_a   1.000
_cell.length_b   1.000
_cell.length_c   1.000
_cell.angle_alpha   90.00
_cell.angle_beta   90.00
_cell.angle_gamma   90.00
#
_symmetry.space_group_name_H-M   'P 1'
#
loop_
_entity.id
_entity.type
_entity.pdbx_description
1 polymer ?
#
loop_
_entity_poly.entity_id
_entity_poly.type
_entity_poly.pdbx_seq_one_letter_code
_entity_poly.pdbx_strand_id
1 'polypeptide(L)'
;MPVILPVKGILPTFGNNCFIAPNATIAGDVVMGDDCSIWFNAVLRGDVNMIRMGHKVNVQDGAVIHCTYQKAATIIGNNVSIGHNAIVHGCVIDDNVLIGMGAIVMDNAVVGSNSIIAAGAVVLENTQ
;
A
#
# COMPACT_ATOMS: atom_id res chain seq x y z
N MET A 1 -17.54 -7.06 -8.01
CA MET A 1 -17.51 -6.24 -6.77
C MET A 1 -16.23 -6.52 -6.03
N PRO A 2 -15.46 -5.52 -5.65
CA PRO A 2 -14.29 -5.74 -4.80
C PRO A 2 -14.71 -6.30 -3.43
N VAL A 3 -13.78 -6.97 -2.77
CA VAL A 3 -14.00 -7.51 -1.43
C VAL A 3 -13.56 -6.44 -0.42
N ILE A 4 -14.53 -5.81 0.24
CA ILE A 4 -14.30 -4.79 1.25
C ILE A 4 -14.80 -5.33 2.59
N LEU A 5 -13.89 -5.53 3.54
CA LEU A 5 -14.20 -6.21 4.78
C LEU A 5 -13.89 -5.34 6.00
N PRO A 6 -14.78 -5.31 7.00
CA PRO A 6 -14.42 -4.73 8.29
C PRO A 6 -13.52 -5.69 9.08
N VAL A 7 -12.65 -5.12 9.88
CA VAL A 7 -11.89 -5.85 10.90
C VAL A 7 -12.02 -5.12 12.22
N LYS A 8 -12.45 -5.80 13.26
CA LYS A 8 -12.70 -5.20 14.58
C LYS A 8 -13.61 -3.97 14.51
N GLY A 9 -14.63 -4.03 13.64
CA GLY A 9 -15.58 -2.95 13.46
C GLY A 9 -15.07 -1.78 12.60
N ILE A 10 -13.85 -1.84 12.08
CA ILE A 10 -13.27 -0.78 11.24
C ILE A 10 -13.38 -1.17 9.77
N LEU A 11 -14.05 -0.32 9.00
CA LEU A 11 -14.17 -0.47 7.54
C LEU A 11 -13.14 0.41 6.84
N PRO A 12 -12.59 -0.04 5.71
CA PRO A 12 -11.80 0.82 4.84
C PRO A 12 -12.58 2.06 4.39
N THR A 13 -11.91 3.18 4.23
CA THR A 13 -12.48 4.42 3.71
C THR A 13 -11.69 4.90 2.51
N PHE A 14 -12.39 5.48 1.54
CA PHE A 14 -11.82 5.90 0.26
C PHE A 14 -12.16 7.36 -0.01
N GLY A 15 -11.23 8.07 -0.61
CA GLY A 15 -11.49 9.40 -1.16
C GLY A 15 -12.34 9.33 -2.42
N ASN A 16 -12.39 10.45 -3.13
CA ASN A 16 -13.17 10.58 -4.35
C ASN A 16 -12.44 9.98 -5.56
N ASN A 17 -13.23 9.52 -6.54
CA ASN A 17 -12.72 9.11 -7.84
C ASN A 17 -11.68 7.98 -7.78
N CYS A 18 -11.90 7.01 -6.88
CA CYS A 18 -11.03 5.85 -6.76
C CYS A 18 -11.56 4.71 -7.62
N PHE A 19 -10.64 3.98 -8.26
CA PHE A 19 -10.94 2.73 -8.94
C PHE A 19 -10.49 1.56 -8.07
N ILE A 20 -11.37 0.61 -7.83
CA ILE A 20 -11.05 -0.61 -7.11
C ILE A 20 -11.51 -1.79 -7.97
N ALA A 21 -10.56 -2.61 -8.41
CA ALA A 21 -10.84 -3.73 -9.30
C ALA A 21 -11.79 -4.75 -8.65
N PRO A 22 -12.60 -5.45 -9.43
CA PRO A 22 -13.62 -6.38 -8.89
C PRO A 22 -13.08 -7.48 -7.99
N ASN A 23 -11.83 -7.89 -8.17
CA ASN A 23 -11.22 -8.94 -7.34
C ASN A 23 -10.10 -8.43 -6.44
N ALA A 24 -10.01 -7.13 -6.22
CA ALA A 24 -9.16 -6.59 -5.18
C ALA A 24 -9.80 -6.81 -3.80
N THR A 25 -8.96 -6.96 -2.78
CA THR A 25 -9.41 -7.14 -1.40
C THR A 25 -8.83 -6.04 -0.52
N ILE A 26 -9.70 -5.33 0.19
CA ILE A 26 -9.29 -4.28 1.12
C ILE A 26 -9.97 -4.54 2.45
N ALA A 27 -9.20 -4.73 3.50
CA ALA A 27 -9.72 -5.13 4.80
C ALA A 27 -9.19 -4.24 5.92
N GLY A 28 -10.08 -3.87 6.83
CA GLY A 28 -9.74 -3.22 8.09
C GLY A 28 -9.40 -1.74 7.99
N ASP A 29 -8.42 -1.34 8.76
CA ASP A 29 -8.06 0.07 8.97
C ASP A 29 -7.19 0.58 7.81
N VAL A 30 -7.85 0.85 6.69
CA VAL A 30 -7.23 1.40 5.48
C VAL A 30 -7.92 2.71 5.14
N VAL A 31 -7.15 3.77 5.01
CA VAL A 31 -7.64 5.08 4.58
C VAL A 31 -6.87 5.49 3.32
N MET A 32 -7.61 5.76 2.25
CA MET A 32 -7.06 6.18 0.96
C MET A 32 -7.53 7.58 0.62
N GLY A 33 -6.64 8.36 0.02
CA GLY A 33 -6.99 9.68 -0.51
C GLY A 33 -7.74 9.59 -1.85
N ASP A 34 -7.75 10.70 -2.59
CA ASP A 34 -8.47 10.82 -3.86
C ASP A 34 -7.65 10.25 -5.03
N ASP A 35 -8.34 9.90 -6.10
CA ASP A 35 -7.74 9.50 -7.38
C ASP A 35 -6.79 8.31 -7.28
N CYS A 36 -7.05 7.42 -6.35
CA CYS A 36 -6.29 6.18 -6.18
C CYS A 36 -6.85 5.06 -7.06
N SER A 37 -6.01 4.10 -7.41
CA SER A 37 -6.45 2.92 -8.14
C SER A 37 -5.83 1.66 -7.56
N ILE A 38 -6.68 0.68 -7.29
CA ILE A 38 -6.29 -0.62 -6.75
C ILE A 38 -6.66 -1.68 -7.77
N TRP A 39 -5.67 -2.39 -8.28
CA TRP A 39 -5.82 -3.22 -9.46
C TRP A 39 -6.11 -4.68 -9.12
N PHE A 40 -6.15 -5.53 -10.15
CA PHE A 40 -6.65 -6.89 -10.02
C PHE A 40 -5.78 -7.74 -9.07
N ASN A 41 -6.41 -8.49 -8.20
CA ASN A 41 -5.76 -9.38 -7.22
C ASN A 41 -4.91 -8.65 -6.17
N ALA A 42 -4.93 -7.34 -6.12
CA ALA A 42 -4.20 -6.61 -5.08
C ALA A 42 -4.88 -6.79 -3.71
N VAL A 43 -4.09 -6.79 -2.66
CA VAL A 43 -4.58 -6.97 -1.29
C VAL A 43 -4.02 -5.86 -0.40
N LEU A 44 -4.92 -5.11 0.25
CA LEU A 44 -4.58 -4.13 1.27
C LEU A 44 -5.20 -4.61 2.57
N ARG A 45 -4.38 -5.04 3.51
CA ARG A 45 -4.86 -5.65 4.73
C ARG A 45 -4.39 -4.87 5.96
N GLY A 46 -5.25 -3.96 6.44
CA GLY A 46 -5.04 -3.16 7.65
C GLY A 46 -5.71 -3.81 8.86
N ASP A 47 -5.43 -5.09 9.09
CA ASP A 47 -6.08 -5.88 10.13
C ASP A 47 -5.33 -5.89 11.46
N VAL A 48 -4.03 -5.69 11.44
CA VAL A 48 -3.19 -5.69 12.65
C VAL A 48 -2.53 -4.34 12.93
N ASN A 49 -2.57 -3.44 11.97
CA ASN A 49 -2.11 -2.06 12.11
C ASN A 49 -2.71 -1.24 10.96
N MET A 50 -2.51 0.06 10.94
CA MET A 50 -3.14 0.93 9.96
C MET A 50 -2.35 1.03 8.66
N ILE A 51 -3.10 1.23 7.57
CA ILE A 51 -2.57 1.63 6.27
C ILE A 51 -3.13 3.00 5.94
N ARG A 52 -2.26 3.95 5.64
CA ARG A 52 -2.64 5.30 5.21
C ARG A 52 -2.02 5.59 3.87
N MET A 53 -2.84 6.01 2.92
CA MET A 53 -2.42 6.33 1.56
C MET A 53 -2.87 7.73 1.19
N GLY A 54 -1.98 8.48 0.59
CA GLY A 54 -2.28 9.80 0.07
C GLY A 54 -3.10 9.77 -1.22
N HIS A 55 -2.99 10.84 -2.01
CA HIS A 55 -3.71 10.98 -3.28
C HIS A 55 -2.89 10.42 -4.44
N LYS A 56 -3.58 9.98 -5.50
CA LYS A 56 -2.97 9.52 -6.75
C LYS A 56 -1.97 8.38 -6.52
N VAL A 57 -2.34 7.43 -5.69
CA VAL A 57 -1.57 6.21 -5.46
C VAL A 57 -2.17 5.10 -6.31
N ASN A 58 -1.33 4.36 -7.04
CA ASN A 58 -1.79 3.15 -7.69
C ASN A 58 -1.11 1.93 -7.11
N VAL A 59 -1.91 0.92 -6.82
CA VAL A 59 -1.46 -0.38 -6.34
C VAL A 59 -1.78 -1.38 -7.42
N GLN A 60 -0.74 -1.84 -8.11
CA GLN A 60 -0.90 -2.62 -9.32
C GLN A 60 -1.19 -4.09 -9.02
N ASP A 61 -1.47 -4.83 -10.09
CA ASP A 61 -1.97 -6.19 -10.00
C ASP A 61 -1.11 -7.09 -9.10
N GLY A 62 -1.76 -7.80 -8.21
CA GLY A 62 -1.11 -8.76 -7.32
C GLY A 62 -0.26 -8.19 -6.20
N ALA A 63 -0.15 -6.87 -6.09
CA ALA A 63 0.62 -6.26 -4.99
C ALA A 63 -0.06 -6.48 -3.64
N VAL A 64 0.75 -6.55 -2.59
CA VAL A 64 0.26 -6.75 -1.23
C VAL A 64 0.77 -5.62 -0.33
N ILE A 65 -0.14 -4.97 0.37
CA ILE A 65 0.18 -3.98 1.38
C ILE A 65 -0.31 -4.49 2.73
N HIS A 66 0.60 -4.59 3.68
CA HIS A 66 0.31 -5.11 5.00
C HIS A 66 1.16 -4.39 6.06
N CYS A 67 1.03 -4.82 7.29
CA CYS A 67 1.66 -4.20 8.46
C CYS A 67 2.10 -5.26 9.45
N THR A 68 2.88 -4.85 10.46
CA THR A 68 3.20 -5.73 11.59
C THR A 68 2.46 -5.26 12.84
N TYR A 69 1.86 -6.18 13.54
CA TYR A 69 1.08 -5.93 14.76
C TYR A 69 1.90 -5.17 15.79
N GLN A 70 1.35 -4.06 16.28
CA GLN A 70 1.93 -3.17 17.29
C GLN A 70 3.35 -2.63 17.00
N LYS A 71 3.91 -2.89 15.82
CA LYS A 71 5.29 -2.49 15.50
C LYS A 71 5.41 -1.55 14.32
N ALA A 72 4.71 -1.82 13.24
CA ALA A 72 4.95 -1.08 12.01
C ALA A 72 3.65 -0.90 11.23
N ALA A 73 3.20 0.33 11.12
CA ALA A 73 2.14 0.77 10.22
C ALA A 73 2.72 1.04 8.83
N THR A 74 1.86 1.07 7.82
CA THR A 74 2.27 1.42 6.46
C THR A 74 1.70 2.76 6.08
N ILE A 75 2.57 3.71 5.77
CA ILE A 75 2.23 5.08 5.42
C ILE A 75 2.77 5.39 4.02
N ILE A 76 1.89 5.71 3.10
CA ILE A 76 2.22 5.97 1.70
C ILE A 76 1.80 7.38 1.36
N GLY A 77 2.72 8.17 0.80
CA GLY A 77 2.48 9.54 0.40
C GLY A 77 1.67 9.67 -0.88
N ASN A 78 1.83 10.80 -1.57
CA ASN A 78 1.10 11.11 -2.80
C ASN A 78 1.90 10.72 -4.04
N ASN A 79 1.22 10.44 -5.14
CA ASN A 79 1.85 10.09 -6.43
C ASN A 79 2.81 8.91 -6.30
N VAL A 80 2.39 7.86 -5.62
CA VAL A 80 3.18 6.64 -5.45
C VAL A 80 2.62 5.55 -6.35
N SER A 81 3.51 4.90 -7.12
CA SER A 81 3.15 3.73 -7.91
C SER A 81 3.78 2.49 -7.29
N ILE A 82 2.94 1.51 -6.98
CA ILE A 82 3.39 0.23 -6.43
C ILE A 82 3.20 -0.83 -7.51
N GLY A 83 4.31 -1.34 -8.01
CA GLY A 83 4.35 -2.23 -9.17
C GLY A 83 3.71 -3.59 -8.92
N HIS A 84 3.49 -4.32 -10.03
CA HIS A 84 2.87 -5.65 -9.98
C HIS A 84 3.63 -6.58 -9.02
N ASN A 85 2.90 -7.30 -8.21
CA ASN A 85 3.43 -8.28 -7.26
C ASN A 85 4.44 -7.73 -6.24
N ALA A 86 4.54 -6.43 -6.08
CA ALA A 86 5.37 -5.85 -5.02
C ALA A 86 4.73 -6.09 -3.65
N ILE A 87 5.57 -6.07 -2.62
CA ILE A 87 5.14 -6.17 -1.23
C ILE A 87 5.60 -4.92 -0.50
N VAL A 88 4.65 -4.20 0.06
CA VAL A 88 4.89 -3.00 0.86
C VAL A 88 4.40 -3.28 2.27
N HIS A 89 5.32 -3.38 3.21
CA HIS A 89 5.02 -3.97 4.51
C HIS A 89 5.61 -3.15 5.65
N GLY A 90 4.75 -2.51 6.44
CA GLY A 90 5.15 -1.82 7.66
C GLY A 90 6.17 -0.70 7.45
N CYS A 91 6.11 0.02 6.34
CA CYS A 91 7.13 1.00 5.96
C CYS A 91 6.51 2.37 5.67
N VAL A 92 7.36 3.36 5.50
CA VAL A 92 6.99 4.71 5.07
C VAL A 92 7.51 4.93 3.66
N ILE A 93 6.62 5.32 2.77
CA ILE A 93 6.97 5.70 1.39
C ILE A 93 6.52 7.14 1.20
N ASP A 94 7.47 8.02 0.96
CA ASP A 94 7.20 9.44 0.75
C ASP A 94 6.61 9.70 -0.64
N ASP A 95 6.49 10.98 -1.01
CA ASP A 95 5.81 11.38 -2.26
C ASP A 95 6.66 11.08 -3.50
N ASN A 96 6.00 10.87 -4.62
CA ASN A 96 6.63 10.73 -5.94
C ASN A 96 7.63 9.57 -5.98
N VAL A 97 7.18 8.39 -5.59
CA VAL A 97 8.01 7.18 -5.53
C VAL A 97 7.44 6.11 -6.44
N LEU A 98 8.32 5.39 -7.12
CA LEU A 98 7.99 4.16 -7.84
C LEU A 98 8.60 2.98 -7.11
N ILE A 99 7.75 2.05 -6.69
CA ILE A 99 8.18 0.73 -6.20
C ILE A 99 8.07 -0.24 -7.37
N GLY A 100 9.19 -0.74 -7.84
CA GLY A 100 9.24 -1.60 -9.02
C GLY A 100 8.55 -2.94 -8.82
N MET A 101 8.23 -3.61 -9.94
CA MET A 101 7.57 -4.91 -9.94
C MET A 101 8.33 -5.94 -9.09
N GLY A 102 7.61 -6.67 -8.25
CA GLY A 102 8.21 -7.71 -7.42
C GLY A 102 9.16 -7.23 -6.34
N ALA A 103 9.31 -5.93 -6.13
CA ALA A 103 10.13 -5.40 -5.05
C ALA A 103 9.49 -5.67 -3.69
N ILE A 104 10.31 -5.75 -2.65
CA ILE A 104 9.86 -5.95 -1.28
C ILE A 104 10.41 -4.82 -0.41
N VAL A 105 9.52 -4.08 0.24
CA VAL A 105 9.91 -3.03 1.18
C VAL A 105 9.45 -3.46 2.58
N MET A 106 10.41 -3.60 3.49
CA MET A 106 10.19 -4.25 4.78
C MET A 106 9.97 -3.24 5.91
N ASP A 107 9.66 -3.76 7.09
CA ASP A 107 9.23 -2.98 8.26
C ASP A 107 10.21 -1.87 8.63
N ASN A 108 9.64 -0.71 8.95
CA ASN A 108 10.38 0.47 9.39
C ASN A 108 11.39 1.02 8.37
N ALA A 109 11.35 0.54 7.13
CA ALA A 109 12.08 1.20 6.05
C ALA A 109 11.41 2.54 5.72
N VAL A 110 12.21 3.50 5.29
CA VAL A 110 11.74 4.80 4.80
C VAL A 110 12.30 5.00 3.39
N VAL A 111 11.41 5.12 2.42
CA VAL A 111 11.78 5.46 1.04
C VAL A 111 11.49 6.94 0.84
N GLY A 112 12.54 7.72 0.65
CA GLY A 112 12.43 9.17 0.49
C GLY A 112 11.76 9.57 -0.82
N SER A 113 11.28 10.81 -0.87
CA SER A 113 10.61 11.36 -2.05
C SER A 113 11.47 11.33 -3.30
N ASN A 114 10.82 11.22 -4.46
CA ASN A 114 11.46 11.25 -5.77
C ASN A 114 12.45 10.09 -5.98
N SER A 115 12.10 8.92 -5.46
CA SER A 115 12.94 7.71 -5.52
C SER A 115 12.32 6.65 -6.40
N ILE A 116 13.16 5.77 -6.92
CA ILE A 116 12.75 4.56 -7.63
C ILE A 116 13.41 3.37 -6.92
N ILE A 117 12.59 2.43 -6.50
CA ILE A 117 13.06 1.12 -6.04
C ILE A 117 12.98 0.17 -7.23
N ALA A 118 14.11 -0.37 -7.63
CA ALA A 118 14.19 -1.20 -8.83
C ALA A 118 13.32 -2.47 -8.70
N ALA A 119 12.88 -2.99 -9.85
CA ALA A 119 12.15 -4.25 -9.89
C ALA A 119 12.93 -5.36 -9.21
N GLY A 120 12.26 -6.16 -8.40
CA GLY A 120 12.87 -7.29 -7.67
C GLY A 120 13.80 -6.90 -6.53
N ALA A 121 13.99 -5.63 -6.25
CA ALA A 121 14.84 -5.21 -5.14
C ALA A 121 14.23 -5.52 -3.78
N VAL A 122 15.08 -5.74 -2.79
CA VAL A 122 14.66 -5.91 -1.40
C VAL A 122 15.21 -4.76 -0.58
N VAL A 123 14.31 -3.97 0.01
CA VAL A 123 14.65 -2.91 0.96
C VAL A 123 14.47 -3.50 2.34
N LEU A 124 15.58 -3.73 3.03
CA LEU A 124 15.59 -4.41 4.32
C LEU A 124 14.97 -3.55 5.42
N GLU A 125 14.62 -4.20 6.51
CA GLU A 125 14.08 -3.53 7.70
C GLU A 125 14.99 -2.39 8.13
N ASN A 126 14.38 -1.29 8.57
CA ASN A 126 15.06 -0.11 9.12
C ASN A 126 15.97 0.63 8.12
N THR A 127 15.89 0.35 6.84
CA THR A 127 16.66 1.07 5.80
C THR A 127 16.07 2.47 5.60
N GLN A 128 16.94 3.42 5.34
CA GLN A 128 16.53 4.76 4.94
C GLN A 128 17.22 5.21 3.66
#